data_ab71ea5105021789eb10ae44e4fcdb1b
#
_entry.id   ab71ea5105021789eb10ae44e4fcdb1b
#
_cell.length_a   1.000
_cell.length_b   1.000
_cell.length_c   1.000
_cell.angle_alpha   90.00
_cell.angle_beta   90.00
_cell.angle_gamma   90.00
#
_symmetry.space_group_name_H-M   'P 1'
#
loop_
_entity.id
_entity.type
_entity.pdbx_description
1 polymer ?
#
loop_
_entity_poly.entity_id
_entity_poly.type
_entity_poly.pdbx_seq_one_letter_code
_entity_poly.pdbx_strand_id
1 'polypeptide(L)'
;MVFGNQAVEIDGSAFRDCVALRDVELPASENYLWDSAFSGAGAGGYIHIGDGSTVNGCCFMDTGFEEAVFGKECIFEGFGTFSGSKIKKITLGEGITELPSAFASFCDNLEQVDMPESLTKIPDDCFSASPKMEKEQ
;
A
#
# COMPACT_ATOMS: atom_id res chain seq x y z
N MET A 1 -3.68 -11.90 10.24
CA MET A 1 -5.10 -12.00 9.79
C MET A 1 -5.12 -12.44 8.35
N VAL A 2 -5.80 -13.52 8.08
CA VAL A 2 -5.83 -14.10 6.73
C VAL A 2 -7.28 -14.16 6.25
N PHE A 3 -7.53 -13.51 5.11
CA PHE A 3 -8.86 -13.58 4.49
C PHE A 3 -8.96 -14.85 3.64
N GLY A 4 -10.18 -15.23 3.29
CA GLY A 4 -10.41 -16.41 2.45
C GLY A 4 -10.11 -16.19 0.98
N ASN A 5 -10.55 -17.11 0.14
CA ASN A 5 -10.22 -17.10 -1.28
C ASN A 5 -11.20 -16.33 -2.14
N GLN A 6 -12.21 -15.70 -1.54
CA GLN A 6 -13.13 -14.86 -2.28
C GLN A 6 -12.75 -13.40 -2.12
N ALA A 7 -12.96 -12.62 -3.18
CA ALA A 7 -12.71 -11.19 -3.15
C ALA A 7 -13.54 -10.56 -2.03
N VAL A 8 -12.92 -9.62 -1.32
CA VAL A 8 -13.61 -8.89 -0.25
C VAL A 8 -13.67 -7.41 -0.57
N GLU A 9 -14.71 -6.80 -0.07
CA GLU A 9 -14.84 -5.35 -0.08
C GLU A 9 -14.67 -4.88 1.36
N ILE A 10 -13.69 -4.02 1.59
CA ILE A 10 -13.41 -3.50 2.93
C ILE A 10 -13.81 -2.03 2.92
N ASP A 11 -14.85 -1.70 3.68
CA ASP A 11 -15.41 -0.35 3.71
C ASP A 11 -14.43 0.65 4.32
N GLY A 12 -14.68 1.91 4.05
CA GLY A 12 -13.84 2.99 4.56
C GLY A 12 -13.69 2.92 6.06
N SER A 13 -12.46 3.06 6.51
CA SER A 13 -12.09 3.08 7.94
C SER A 13 -12.42 1.78 8.70
N ALA A 14 -12.68 0.66 8.00
CA ALA A 14 -13.08 -0.58 8.66
C ALA A 14 -12.06 -1.07 9.70
N PHE A 15 -10.77 -0.94 9.39
CA PHE A 15 -9.69 -1.35 10.31
C PHE A 15 -8.89 -0.15 10.81
N ARG A 16 -9.47 1.03 10.77
CA ARG A 16 -8.77 2.24 11.20
C ARG A 16 -8.33 2.11 12.64
N ASP A 17 -7.07 2.47 12.89
CA ASP A 17 -6.45 2.48 14.23
C ASP A 17 -6.44 1.11 14.90
N CYS A 18 -6.54 0.02 14.14
CA CYS A 18 -6.35 -1.32 14.68
C CYS A 18 -4.85 -1.54 14.87
N VAL A 19 -4.31 -0.98 15.94
CA VAL A 19 -2.87 -0.83 16.14
C VAL A 19 -2.14 -2.13 16.43
N ALA A 20 -2.85 -3.19 16.79
CA ALA A 20 -2.21 -4.48 17.09
C ALA A 20 -2.18 -5.43 15.89
N LEU A 21 -2.66 -4.98 14.75
CA LEU A 21 -2.79 -5.83 13.57
C LEU A 21 -1.44 -6.15 12.97
N ARG A 22 -1.21 -7.41 12.60
CA ARG A 22 0.01 -7.85 11.95
C ARG A 22 -0.32 -8.87 10.86
N ASP A 23 0.56 -8.95 9.86
CA ASP A 23 0.56 -10.05 8.88
C ASP A 23 -0.81 -10.26 8.24
N VAL A 24 -1.26 -9.25 7.53
CA VAL A 24 -2.56 -9.27 6.86
C VAL A 24 -2.40 -9.86 5.46
N GLU A 25 -3.24 -10.83 5.12
CA GLU A 25 -3.24 -11.43 3.78
C GLU A 25 -4.62 -11.40 3.16
N LEU A 26 -4.68 -10.84 1.96
CA LEU A 26 -5.87 -10.82 1.11
C LEU A 26 -5.53 -11.58 -0.16
N PRO A 27 -5.60 -12.93 -0.13
CA PRO A 27 -5.07 -13.73 -1.24
C PRO A 27 -5.93 -13.72 -2.50
N ALA A 28 -7.22 -13.41 -2.38
CA ALA A 28 -8.09 -13.41 -3.54
C ALA A 28 -7.74 -12.28 -4.49
N SER A 29 -8.12 -12.43 -5.76
CA SER A 29 -8.03 -11.35 -6.75
C SER A 29 -9.19 -10.39 -6.59
N GLU A 30 -8.96 -9.15 -7.04
CA GLU A 30 -10.03 -8.15 -7.20
C GLU A 30 -10.70 -7.75 -5.90
N ASN A 31 -9.93 -7.67 -4.82
CA ASN A 31 -10.42 -7.05 -3.58
C ASN A 31 -10.63 -5.55 -3.80
N TYR A 32 -11.51 -4.95 -3.02
CA TYR A 32 -11.74 -3.51 -3.09
C TYR A 32 -11.60 -2.90 -1.70
N LEU A 33 -10.60 -2.04 -1.54
CA LEU A 33 -10.32 -1.38 -0.26
C LEU A 33 -10.70 0.10 -0.39
N TRP A 34 -11.67 0.52 0.42
CA TRP A 34 -12.17 1.89 0.41
C TRP A 34 -11.22 2.83 1.18
N ASP A 35 -11.52 4.11 1.13
CA ASP A 35 -10.70 5.16 1.72
C ASP A 35 -10.37 4.86 3.17
N SER A 36 -9.11 4.99 3.53
CA SER A 36 -8.63 4.87 4.93
C SER A 36 -8.93 3.53 5.59
N ALA A 37 -9.19 2.48 4.80
CA ALA A 37 -9.62 1.18 5.36
C ALA A 37 -8.69 0.69 6.46
N PHE A 38 -7.37 0.88 6.33
CA PHE A 38 -6.37 0.46 7.33
C PHE A 38 -5.61 1.64 7.93
N SER A 39 -6.07 2.86 7.75
CA SER A 39 -5.34 4.03 8.23
C SER A 39 -5.04 3.90 9.73
N GLY A 40 -3.79 4.12 10.12
CA GLY A 40 -3.37 4.06 11.52
C GLY A 40 -3.24 2.65 12.08
N ALA A 41 -3.46 1.61 11.28
CA ALA A 41 -3.38 0.22 11.74
C ALA A 41 -1.97 -0.31 11.63
N GLY A 42 -1.73 -1.42 12.31
CA GLY A 42 -0.50 -2.20 12.15
C GLY A 42 0.51 -2.04 13.26
N ALA A 43 1.13 -3.17 13.63
CA ALA A 43 2.14 -3.26 14.66
C ALA A 43 3.38 -4.00 14.14
N GLY A 44 3.83 -3.63 12.94
CA GLY A 44 4.88 -4.37 12.24
C GLY A 44 4.27 -5.43 11.34
N GLY A 45 5.12 -6.33 10.81
CA GLY A 45 4.66 -7.36 9.92
C GLY A 45 4.39 -6.86 8.52
N TYR A 46 3.49 -7.56 7.81
CA TYR A 46 3.29 -7.29 6.38
C TYR A 46 1.81 -7.18 6.04
N ILE A 47 1.56 -6.61 4.86
CA ILE A 47 0.26 -6.70 4.22
C ILE A 47 0.46 -7.16 2.77
N HIS A 48 -0.22 -8.25 2.40
CA HIS A 48 -0.17 -8.83 1.06
C HIS A 48 -1.54 -8.73 0.43
N ILE A 49 -1.60 -8.17 -0.76
CA ILE A 49 -2.87 -7.92 -1.46
C ILE A 49 -2.84 -8.59 -2.82
N GLY A 50 -3.86 -9.38 -3.10
CA GLY A 50 -3.95 -10.17 -4.33
C GLY A 50 -4.15 -9.37 -5.59
N ASP A 51 -4.03 -10.08 -6.72
CA ASP A 51 -4.03 -9.48 -8.06
C ASP A 51 -5.30 -8.70 -8.35
N GLY A 52 -5.18 -7.63 -9.13
CA GLY A 52 -6.34 -6.89 -9.62
C GLY A 52 -7.12 -6.13 -8.58
N SER A 53 -6.57 -5.99 -7.38
CA SER A 53 -7.27 -5.28 -6.30
C SER A 53 -7.19 -3.78 -6.50
N THR A 54 -8.20 -3.07 -5.99
CA THR A 54 -8.27 -1.61 -6.02
C THR A 54 -8.06 -1.08 -4.61
N VAL A 55 -7.16 -0.11 -4.47
CA VAL A 55 -6.79 0.50 -3.20
C VAL A 55 -7.08 1.98 -3.29
N ASN A 56 -8.02 2.45 -2.48
CA ASN A 56 -8.41 3.87 -2.50
C ASN A 56 -7.48 4.71 -1.62
N GLY A 57 -7.75 6.00 -1.59
CA GLY A 57 -6.86 6.98 -0.97
C GLY A 57 -6.67 6.77 0.52
N CYS A 58 -5.47 7.10 0.99
CA CYS A 58 -5.11 7.06 2.42
C CYS A 58 -5.31 5.68 3.06
N CYS A 59 -5.43 4.63 2.25
CA CYS A 59 -5.80 3.31 2.76
C CYS A 59 -4.82 2.81 3.81
N PHE A 60 -3.54 3.08 3.63
CA PHE A 60 -2.49 2.65 4.56
C PHE A 60 -1.74 3.83 5.16
N MET A 61 -2.37 4.99 5.21
CA MET A 61 -1.76 6.18 5.81
C MET A 61 -1.49 5.94 7.28
N ASP A 62 -0.32 6.35 7.75
CA ASP A 62 0.11 6.24 9.15
C ASP A 62 0.11 4.81 9.69
N THR A 63 0.26 3.80 8.83
CA THR A 63 0.27 2.40 9.26
C THR A 63 1.63 2.00 9.81
N GLY A 64 1.59 0.96 10.65
CA GLY A 64 2.81 0.39 11.24
C GLY A 64 3.32 -0.85 10.55
N PHE A 65 2.74 -1.27 9.43
CA PHE A 65 3.26 -2.41 8.66
C PHE A 65 4.65 -2.08 8.12
N GLU A 66 5.51 -3.08 8.05
CA GLU A 66 6.88 -2.90 7.57
C GLU A 66 7.06 -3.30 6.12
N GLU A 67 6.24 -4.21 5.62
CA GLU A 67 6.33 -4.66 4.23
C GLU A 67 4.95 -4.72 3.60
N ALA A 68 4.85 -4.27 2.35
CA ALA A 68 3.62 -4.36 1.58
C ALA A 68 3.92 -5.02 0.23
N VAL A 69 3.07 -5.97 -0.17
CA VAL A 69 3.20 -6.64 -1.46
C VAL A 69 1.86 -6.56 -2.17
N PHE A 70 1.89 -5.98 -3.36
CA PHE A 70 0.70 -5.86 -4.20
C PHE A 70 0.85 -6.77 -5.40
N GLY A 71 -0.18 -7.56 -5.67
CA GLY A 71 -0.20 -8.48 -6.80
C GLY A 71 -0.27 -7.75 -8.14
N LYS A 72 -0.44 -8.54 -9.19
CA LYS A 72 -0.47 -8.01 -10.56
C LYS A 72 -1.67 -7.11 -10.76
N GLU A 73 -1.46 -6.05 -11.52
CA GLU A 73 -2.55 -5.21 -12.04
C GLU A 73 -3.39 -4.54 -10.96
N CYS A 74 -2.84 -4.35 -9.77
CA CYS A 74 -3.53 -3.58 -8.74
C CYS A 74 -3.66 -2.12 -9.18
N ILE A 75 -4.74 -1.47 -8.74
CA ILE A 75 -5.05 -0.09 -9.09
C ILE A 75 -5.05 0.74 -7.81
N PHE A 76 -4.32 1.86 -7.85
CA PHE A 76 -4.29 2.81 -6.73
C PHE A 76 -5.06 4.06 -7.12
N GLU A 77 -6.09 4.38 -6.35
CA GLU A 77 -6.91 5.56 -6.58
C GLU A 77 -6.72 6.55 -5.44
N GLY A 78 -7.15 7.80 -5.65
CA GLY A 78 -7.04 8.82 -4.64
C GLY A 78 -5.61 9.32 -4.48
N PHE A 79 -5.16 9.47 -3.23
CA PHE A 79 -3.82 9.95 -2.92
C PHE A 79 -3.40 9.45 -1.53
N GLY A 80 -2.10 9.59 -1.22
CA GLY A 80 -1.61 9.38 0.13
C GLY A 80 -1.65 7.95 0.62
N THR A 81 -1.57 6.98 -0.26
CA THR A 81 -1.73 5.55 0.08
C THR A 81 -0.99 5.14 1.34
N PHE A 82 0.31 5.41 1.41
CA PHE A 82 1.16 5.07 2.56
C PHE A 82 1.71 6.30 3.28
N SER A 83 1.16 7.48 3.02
CA SER A 83 1.73 8.71 3.58
C SER A 83 1.89 8.59 5.09
N GLY A 84 3.08 8.92 5.59
CA GLY A 84 3.37 8.90 7.02
C GLY A 84 3.51 7.53 7.63
N SER A 85 3.52 6.44 6.85
CA SER A 85 3.60 5.08 7.39
C SER A 85 5.03 4.70 7.75
N LYS A 86 5.17 3.60 8.52
CA LYS A 86 6.47 3.05 8.90
C LYS A 86 6.96 1.99 7.93
N ILE A 87 6.37 1.91 6.76
CA ILE A 87 6.72 0.94 5.75
C ILE A 87 8.20 1.03 5.38
N LYS A 88 8.84 -0.13 5.22
CA LYS A 88 10.25 -0.22 4.84
C LYS A 88 10.43 -0.68 3.40
N LYS A 89 9.54 -1.54 2.93
CA LYS A 89 9.65 -2.11 1.59
C LYS A 89 8.27 -2.27 0.97
N ILE A 90 8.15 -1.86 -0.30
CA ILE A 90 6.93 -2.03 -1.07
C ILE A 90 7.28 -2.80 -2.35
N THR A 91 6.53 -3.85 -2.66
CA THR A 91 6.68 -4.60 -3.90
C THR A 91 5.43 -4.43 -4.74
N LEU A 92 5.61 -3.97 -5.98
CA LEU A 92 4.51 -3.71 -6.90
C LEU A 92 4.53 -4.75 -8.01
N GLY A 93 3.41 -5.43 -8.25
CA GLY A 93 3.31 -6.49 -9.24
C GLY A 93 3.25 -5.96 -10.67
N GLU A 94 3.48 -6.87 -11.61
CA GLU A 94 3.41 -6.54 -13.02
C GLU A 94 2.02 -6.04 -13.40
N GLY A 95 1.98 -5.13 -14.38
CA GLY A 95 0.71 -4.56 -14.84
C GLY A 95 0.25 -3.34 -14.06
N ILE A 96 0.94 -2.97 -12.99
CA ILE A 96 0.70 -1.70 -12.32
C ILE A 96 1.36 -0.62 -13.17
N THR A 97 0.59 0.36 -13.64
CA THR A 97 1.05 1.33 -14.62
C THR A 97 1.31 2.71 -14.05
N GLU A 98 0.67 3.05 -12.94
CA GLU A 98 0.85 4.37 -12.36
C GLU A 98 0.64 4.34 -10.85
N LEU A 99 1.26 5.29 -10.17
CA LEU A 99 1.09 5.51 -8.74
C LEU A 99 0.36 6.83 -8.52
N PRO A 100 -0.39 6.97 -7.43
CA PRO A 100 -1.10 8.20 -7.15
C PRO A 100 -0.20 9.24 -6.48
N SER A 101 -0.70 10.46 -6.42
CA SER A 101 -0.04 11.56 -5.71
C SER A 101 0.21 11.17 -4.25
N ALA A 102 1.38 11.52 -3.74
CA ALA A 102 1.78 11.28 -2.34
C ALA A 102 1.69 9.81 -1.94
N PHE A 103 1.91 8.90 -2.87
CA PHE A 103 1.78 7.45 -2.64
C PHE A 103 2.51 7.00 -1.37
N ALA A 104 3.73 7.44 -1.20
CA ALA A 104 4.54 7.07 -0.03
C ALA A 104 5.35 8.27 0.45
N SER A 105 4.69 9.41 0.59
CA SER A 105 5.33 10.61 1.11
C SER A 105 5.47 10.52 2.63
N PHE A 106 6.47 11.19 3.17
CA PHE A 106 6.73 11.24 4.62
C PHE A 106 6.94 9.85 5.23
N CYS A 107 7.50 8.92 4.45
CA CYS A 107 7.79 7.56 4.94
C CYS A 107 9.26 7.52 5.37
N ASP A 108 9.51 7.80 6.65
CA ASP A 108 10.87 7.95 7.17
C ASP A 108 11.68 6.66 7.08
N ASN A 109 11.04 5.51 7.06
CA ASN A 109 11.72 4.23 7.07
C ASN A 109 11.75 3.52 5.71
N LEU A 110 11.13 4.10 4.70
CA LEU A 110 11.04 3.46 3.39
C LEU A 110 12.41 3.43 2.72
N GLU A 111 12.89 2.22 2.41
CA GLU A 111 14.21 2.00 1.85
C GLU A 111 14.15 1.48 0.42
N GLN A 112 13.09 0.76 0.07
CA GLN A 112 13.05 0.05 -1.21
C GLN A 112 11.63 -0.05 -1.73
N VAL A 113 11.49 0.23 -3.02
CA VAL A 113 10.24 -0.03 -3.76
C VAL A 113 10.64 -0.80 -5.01
N ASP A 114 10.16 -2.03 -5.11
CA ASP A 114 10.38 -2.86 -6.30
C ASP A 114 9.30 -2.52 -7.32
N MET A 115 9.72 -1.88 -8.42
CA MET A 115 8.81 -1.36 -9.43
C MET A 115 8.81 -2.25 -10.67
N PRO A 116 7.63 -2.58 -11.22
CA PRO A 116 7.57 -3.40 -12.43
C PRO A 116 7.89 -2.56 -13.66
N GLU A 117 8.24 -3.24 -14.76
CA GLU A 117 8.52 -2.55 -16.01
C GLU A 117 7.31 -1.81 -16.56
N SER A 118 6.11 -2.25 -16.20
CA SER A 118 4.86 -1.62 -16.63
C SER A 118 4.64 -0.24 -16.02
N LEU A 119 5.35 0.09 -14.93
CA LEU A 119 5.13 1.35 -14.23
C LEU A 119 5.76 2.50 -15.03
N THR A 120 4.92 3.40 -15.52
CA THR A 120 5.38 4.49 -16.39
C THR A 120 5.00 5.87 -15.88
N LYS A 121 4.22 5.97 -14.80
CA LYS A 121 3.78 7.27 -14.30
C LYS A 121 3.97 7.35 -12.79
N ILE A 122 4.90 8.21 -12.38
CA ILE A 122 5.20 8.44 -10.97
C ILE A 122 5.10 9.95 -10.72
N PRO A 123 4.12 10.40 -9.93
CA PRO A 123 3.97 11.83 -9.64
C PRO A 123 5.16 12.42 -8.90
N ASP A 124 5.35 13.73 -9.01
CA ASP A 124 6.49 14.44 -8.41
C ASP A 124 6.57 14.23 -6.91
N ASP A 125 5.44 14.18 -6.24
CA ASP A 125 5.38 14.09 -4.78
C ASP A 125 5.24 12.66 -4.27
N CYS A 126 5.36 11.67 -5.16
CA CYS A 126 5.09 10.26 -4.82
C CYS A 126 5.90 9.80 -3.61
N PHE A 127 7.18 10.18 -3.56
CA PHE A 127 8.08 9.78 -2.46
C PHE A 127 8.68 10.98 -1.76
N SER A 128 8.00 12.11 -1.79
CA SER A 128 8.54 13.33 -1.18
C SER A 128 8.70 13.14 0.33
N ALA A 129 9.75 13.74 0.89
CA ALA A 129 10.07 13.65 2.31
C ALA A 129 10.21 12.21 2.83
N SER A 130 10.69 11.32 1.98
CA SER A 130 11.02 9.94 2.36
C SER A 130 12.54 9.77 2.21
N PRO A 131 13.30 10.17 3.23
CA PRO A 131 14.75 10.43 3.09
C PRO A 131 15.60 9.19 2.84
N LYS A 132 15.12 8.01 3.15
CA LYS A 132 15.91 6.79 2.94
C LYS A 132 15.77 6.21 1.54
N MET A 133 14.83 6.73 0.74
CA MET A 133 14.67 6.24 -0.63
C MET A 133 15.89 6.62 -1.47
N GLU A 134 16.37 5.66 -2.24
CA GLU A 134 17.46 5.90 -3.18
C GLU A 134 16.94 6.74 -4.33
N LYS A 135 17.73 7.72 -4.76
CA LYS A 135 17.29 8.63 -5.81
C LYS A 135 17.20 7.98 -7.18
N GLU A 136 17.96 6.93 -7.40
CA GLU A 136 17.96 6.24 -8.68
C GLU A 136 16.90 5.15 -8.76
N GLN A 137 16.09 5.02 -7.78
CA GLN A 137 15.02 4.02 -7.79
C GLN A 137 13.93 4.33 -8.80
#